data_2f59c9064747ac1831086469c3b92e83
#
_entry.id   2f59c9064747ac1831086469c3b92e83
#
_cell.length_a   1.000
_cell.length_b   1.000
_cell.length_c   1.000
_cell.angle_alpha   90.00
_cell.angle_beta   90.00
_cell.angle_gamma   90.00
#
_symmetry.space_group_name_H-M   'P 1'
#
loop_
_entity.id
_entity.type
_entity.pdbx_description
1 polymer ?
#
loop_
_entity_poly.entity_id
_entity_poly.type
_entity_poly.pdbx_seq_one_letter_code
_entity_poly.pdbx_strand_id
1 'polypeptide(L)'
;MRLTETVQTADWKAEKHVPVIHVEKEDGLIHIKANVGEEVEHPNTAEHHIAWIKVFFKPEGAKFPIEVGSYEFAAHGEEEIFSQPCVEARVKSEKGGEVYALAYCNIHGLWENSAEI
;
A
#
# COMPACT_ATOMS: atom_id res chain seq x y z
N MET A 1 20.98 8.82 -10.53
CA MET A 1 19.75 8.85 -9.71
C MET A 1 19.40 7.43 -9.25
N ARG A 2 19.05 7.27 -7.99
CA ARG A 2 18.59 5.98 -7.46
C ARG A 2 17.06 5.91 -7.52
N LEU A 3 16.53 4.71 -7.62
CA LEU A 3 15.09 4.50 -7.67
C LEU A 3 14.37 5.14 -6.48
N THR A 4 14.96 5.03 -5.28
CA THR A 4 14.37 5.60 -4.07
C THR A 4 14.18 7.11 -4.13
N GLU A 5 14.93 7.80 -4.99
CA GLU A 5 14.75 9.24 -5.19
C GLU A 5 13.51 9.57 -6.03
N THR A 6 12.92 8.57 -6.67
CA THR A 6 11.72 8.73 -7.49
C THR A 6 10.45 8.29 -6.79
N VAL A 7 10.55 7.68 -5.60
CA VAL A 7 9.38 7.26 -4.82
C VAL A 7 8.80 8.49 -4.14
N GLN A 8 7.52 8.70 -4.34
CA GLN A 8 6.81 9.89 -3.88
C GLN A 8 5.97 9.62 -2.64
N THR A 9 5.75 10.64 -1.84
CA THR A 9 4.84 10.57 -0.70
C THR A 9 4.22 11.96 -0.48
N ALA A 10 3.09 11.99 0.24
CA ALA A 10 2.40 13.22 0.59
C ALA A 10 1.31 12.91 1.62
N ASP A 11 0.50 13.91 1.98
CA ASP A 11 -0.65 13.71 2.85
C ASP A 11 -1.74 12.96 2.08
N TRP A 12 -2.02 11.72 2.50
CA TRP A 12 -3.02 10.86 1.85
C TRP A 12 -4.44 11.47 1.88
N LYS A 13 -4.71 12.39 2.79
CA LYS A 13 -6.01 13.05 2.86
C LYS A 13 -6.23 14.05 1.72
N ALA A 14 -5.15 14.46 1.07
CA ALA A 14 -5.17 15.45 -0.01
C ALA A 14 -4.64 14.91 -1.34
N GLU A 15 -3.85 13.81 -1.31
CA GLU A 15 -3.21 13.25 -2.49
C GLU A 15 -3.76 11.86 -2.81
N LYS A 16 -4.30 11.68 -3.99
CA LYS A 16 -5.01 10.45 -4.41
C LYS A 16 -4.11 9.24 -4.65
N HIS A 17 -2.79 9.42 -4.79
CA HIS A 17 -1.87 8.33 -5.11
C HIS A 17 -1.25 7.67 -3.88
N VAL A 18 -1.21 8.37 -2.75
CA VAL A 18 -0.55 7.88 -1.54
C VAL A 18 -1.36 6.72 -0.94
N PRO A 19 -0.74 5.56 -0.70
CA PRO A 19 -1.45 4.47 -0.04
C PRO A 19 -1.93 4.86 1.35
N VAL A 20 -3.16 4.53 1.67
CA VAL A 20 -3.73 4.74 3.01
C VAL A 20 -3.56 3.45 3.79
N ILE A 21 -3.00 3.53 5.00
CA ILE A 21 -2.72 2.37 5.83
C ILE A 21 -3.54 2.43 7.11
N HIS A 22 -4.31 1.37 7.36
CA HIS A 22 -5.02 1.18 8.61
C HIS A 22 -4.46 -0.05 9.30
N VAL A 23 -4.06 0.08 10.56
CA VAL A 23 -3.44 -1.02 11.31
C VAL A 23 -4.20 -1.22 12.61
N GLU A 24 -4.51 -2.48 12.91
CA GLU A 24 -5.07 -2.89 14.19
C GLU A 24 -4.25 -4.05 14.72
N LYS A 25 -3.95 -4.03 16.01
CA LYS A 25 -3.22 -5.12 16.69
C LYS A 25 -4.04 -5.63 17.86
N GLU A 26 -4.27 -6.94 17.87
CA GLU A 26 -5.03 -7.59 18.94
C GLU A 26 -4.51 -9.01 19.14
N ASP A 27 -4.14 -9.33 20.37
CA ASP A 27 -3.69 -10.68 20.78
C ASP A 27 -2.59 -11.27 19.89
N GLY A 28 -1.57 -10.46 19.58
CA GLY A 28 -0.45 -10.91 18.77
C GLY A 28 -0.75 -11.05 17.28
N LEU A 29 -1.92 -10.61 16.85
CA LEU A 29 -2.28 -10.57 15.44
C LEU A 29 -2.37 -9.11 14.98
N ILE A 30 -1.64 -8.79 13.94
CA ILE A 30 -1.65 -7.46 13.33
C ILE A 30 -2.45 -7.54 12.03
N HIS A 31 -3.49 -6.72 11.94
CA HIS A 31 -4.31 -6.63 10.73
C HIS A 31 -3.97 -5.34 10.02
N ILE A 32 -3.48 -5.45 8.80
CA ILE A 32 -3.05 -4.31 7.98
C ILE A 32 -3.96 -4.22 6.77
N LYS A 33 -4.53 -3.04 6.57
CA LYS A 33 -5.33 -2.74 5.39
C LYS A 33 -4.68 -1.57 4.67
N ALA A 34 -4.41 -1.72 3.39
CA ALA A 34 -3.84 -0.66 2.57
C ALA A 34 -4.65 -0.48 1.31
N ASN A 35 -4.93 0.76 0.94
CA ASN A 35 -5.66 1.05 -0.29
C ASN A 35 -5.21 2.39 -0.88
N VAL A 36 -5.53 2.61 -2.13
CA VAL A 36 -5.27 3.88 -2.82
C VAL A 36 -6.62 4.45 -3.26
N GLY A 37 -6.80 5.74 -3.01
CA GLY A 37 -8.03 6.43 -3.43
C GLY A 37 -9.13 6.46 -2.38
N GLU A 38 -8.78 6.42 -1.10
CA GLU A 38 -9.78 6.39 -0.03
C GLU A 38 -10.48 7.74 0.15
N GLU A 39 -9.74 8.81 0.43
CA GLU A 39 -10.32 10.15 0.61
C GLU A 39 -10.45 10.89 -0.72
N VAL A 40 -9.45 10.78 -1.57
CA VAL A 40 -9.44 11.36 -2.90
C VAL A 40 -9.38 10.21 -3.88
N GLU A 41 -10.44 10.01 -4.65
CA GLU A 41 -10.55 8.88 -5.57
C GLU A 41 -9.47 8.89 -6.64
N HIS A 42 -8.81 7.74 -6.82
CA HIS A 42 -7.84 7.54 -7.90
C HIS A 42 -8.56 6.96 -9.12
N PRO A 43 -8.19 7.38 -10.33
CA PRO A 43 -8.73 6.76 -11.55
C PRO A 43 -8.50 5.25 -11.57
N ASN A 44 -9.46 4.53 -12.10
CA ASN A 44 -9.37 3.08 -12.23
C ASN A 44 -9.94 2.68 -13.60
N THR A 45 -9.10 2.87 -14.61
CA THR A 45 -9.45 2.62 -16.01
C THR A 45 -8.35 1.79 -16.66
N ALA A 46 -8.58 1.32 -17.87
CA ALA A 46 -7.56 0.58 -18.62
C ALA A 46 -6.30 1.42 -18.83
N GLU A 47 -6.45 2.72 -19.03
CA GLU A 47 -5.34 3.62 -19.31
C GLU A 47 -4.65 4.15 -18.05
N HIS A 48 -5.37 4.23 -16.94
CA HIS A 48 -4.85 4.85 -15.70
C HIS A 48 -5.38 4.12 -14.48
N HIS A 49 -4.49 3.40 -13.81
CA HIS A 49 -4.87 2.57 -12.66
C HIS A 49 -3.67 2.31 -11.74
N ILE A 50 -3.95 1.78 -10.56
CA ILE A 50 -2.93 1.25 -9.67
C ILE A 50 -2.68 -0.20 -10.05
N ALA A 51 -1.44 -0.53 -10.40
CA ALA A 51 -1.09 -1.86 -10.88
C ALA A 51 -0.84 -2.85 -9.74
N TRP A 52 -0.24 -2.39 -8.64
CA TRP A 52 0.04 -3.27 -7.49
C TRP A 52 0.28 -2.44 -6.22
N ILE A 53 0.15 -3.14 -5.09
CA ILE A 53 0.52 -2.63 -3.77
C ILE A 53 1.32 -3.71 -3.06
N LYS A 54 2.45 -3.32 -2.47
CA LYS A 54 3.28 -4.18 -1.62
C LYS A 54 3.29 -3.64 -0.21
N VAL A 55 3.21 -4.54 0.77
CA VAL A 55 3.15 -4.18 2.18
C VAL A 55 4.32 -4.81 2.91
N PHE A 56 4.98 -4.02 3.74
CA PHE A 56 6.15 -4.42 4.52
C PHE A 56 5.94 -4.10 5.99
N PHE A 57 6.49 -4.93 6.85
CA PHE A 57 6.50 -4.69 8.29
C PHE A 57 7.93 -4.72 8.79
N LYS A 58 8.34 -3.66 9.47
CA LYS A 58 9.65 -3.58 10.11
C LYS A 58 9.45 -3.64 11.62
N PRO A 59 9.63 -4.81 12.24
CA PRO A 59 9.48 -4.93 13.70
C PRO A 59 10.54 -4.12 14.43
N GLU A 60 10.24 -3.68 15.63
CA GLU A 60 11.19 -2.99 16.48
C GLU A 60 12.46 -3.80 16.64
N GLY A 61 13.60 -3.15 16.49
CA GLY A 61 14.91 -3.79 16.57
C GLY A 61 15.37 -4.48 15.30
N ALA A 62 14.51 -4.66 14.32
CA ALA A 62 14.92 -5.24 13.06
C ALA A 62 15.65 -4.22 12.20
N LYS A 63 16.65 -4.69 11.45
CA LYS A 63 17.45 -3.82 10.57
C LYS A 63 16.72 -3.53 9.26
N PHE A 64 15.95 -4.48 8.77
CA PHE A 64 15.28 -4.39 7.46
C PHE A 64 13.80 -4.67 7.56
N PRO A 65 12.97 -4.06 6.68
CA PRO A 65 11.57 -4.43 6.60
C PRO A 65 11.40 -5.82 5.98
N ILE A 66 10.33 -6.49 6.37
CA ILE A 66 9.95 -7.81 5.87
C ILE A 66 8.72 -7.65 5.00
N GLU A 67 8.73 -8.20 3.81
CA GLU A 67 7.54 -8.18 2.95
C GLU A 67 6.49 -9.11 3.55
N VAL A 68 5.31 -8.59 3.79
CA VAL A 68 4.21 -9.36 4.38
C VAL A 68 3.01 -9.50 3.44
N GLY A 69 3.02 -8.80 2.32
CA GLY A 69 1.98 -8.94 1.31
C GLY A 69 2.37 -8.31 -0.01
N SER A 70 1.94 -8.92 -1.11
CA SER A 70 2.18 -8.42 -2.47
C SER A 70 0.95 -8.73 -3.31
N TYR A 71 0.33 -7.69 -3.87
CA TYR A 71 -0.96 -7.80 -4.54
C TYR A 71 -0.92 -7.12 -5.90
N GLU A 72 -1.23 -7.89 -6.96
CA GLU A 72 -1.34 -7.34 -8.30
C GLU A 72 -2.82 -7.20 -8.67
N PHE A 73 -3.18 -6.05 -9.21
CA PHE A 73 -4.54 -5.75 -9.64
C PHE A 73 -4.60 -5.95 -11.15
N ALA A 74 -5.24 -7.02 -11.58
CA ALA A 74 -5.11 -7.50 -12.96
C ALA A 74 -6.25 -7.09 -13.88
N ALA A 75 -7.44 -6.81 -13.36
CA ALA A 75 -8.60 -6.46 -14.21
C ALA A 75 -8.75 -4.94 -14.30
N HIS A 76 -8.72 -4.40 -15.50
CA HIS A 76 -8.80 -2.97 -15.74
C HIS A 76 -9.74 -2.65 -16.91
N GLY A 77 -10.94 -3.26 -16.92
CA GLY A 77 -11.97 -2.99 -17.90
C GLY A 77 -12.42 -4.19 -18.71
N GLU A 78 -11.77 -5.32 -18.58
CA GLU A 78 -12.18 -6.57 -19.23
C GLU A 78 -13.59 -6.93 -18.75
N GLU A 79 -14.53 -7.06 -19.67
CA GLU A 79 -15.95 -7.33 -19.37
C GLU A 79 -16.51 -6.34 -18.32
N GLU A 80 -16.01 -5.10 -18.33
CA GLU A 80 -16.40 -4.06 -17.38
C GLU A 80 -16.07 -4.42 -15.91
N ILE A 81 -15.02 -5.22 -15.72
CA ILE A 81 -14.52 -5.60 -14.39
C ILE A 81 -13.27 -4.78 -14.09
N PHE A 82 -13.24 -4.20 -12.89
CA PHE A 82 -12.13 -3.36 -12.43
C PHE A 82 -11.68 -3.83 -11.06
N SER A 83 -10.41 -4.25 -10.95
CA SER A 83 -9.82 -4.59 -9.66
C SER A 83 -9.71 -3.33 -8.79
N GLN A 84 -10.21 -3.41 -7.56
CA GLN A 84 -10.09 -2.31 -6.61
C GLN A 84 -8.71 -2.34 -5.94
N PRO A 85 -7.99 -1.20 -5.85
CA PRO A 85 -6.67 -1.16 -5.24
C PRO A 85 -6.75 -1.16 -3.71
N CYS A 86 -7.21 -2.27 -3.16
CA CYS A 86 -7.41 -2.47 -1.74
C CYS A 86 -6.88 -3.84 -1.36
N VAL A 87 -6.05 -3.90 -0.31
CA VAL A 87 -5.40 -5.14 0.12
C VAL A 87 -5.46 -5.29 1.63
N GLU A 88 -5.43 -6.54 2.09
CA GLU A 88 -5.39 -6.86 3.50
C GLU A 88 -4.29 -7.89 3.75
N ALA A 89 -3.54 -7.67 4.83
CA ALA A 89 -2.53 -8.61 5.29
C ALA A 89 -2.72 -8.87 6.78
N ARG A 90 -2.54 -10.11 7.20
CA ARG A 90 -2.60 -10.48 8.61
C ARG A 90 -1.25 -11.04 9.00
N VAL A 91 -0.66 -10.46 10.04
CA VAL A 91 0.68 -10.80 10.48
C VAL A 91 0.65 -11.20 11.95
N LYS A 92 1.29 -12.31 12.25
CA LYS A 92 1.40 -12.78 13.63
C LYS A 92 2.70 -12.23 14.21
N SER A 93 2.62 -11.34 15.19
CA SER A 93 3.78 -10.77 15.86
C SER A 93 3.40 -10.16 17.19
N GLU A 94 4.27 -10.37 18.20
CA GLU A 94 4.14 -9.71 19.49
C GLU A 94 4.80 -8.32 19.48
N LYS A 95 5.61 -8.03 18.48
CA LYS A 95 6.34 -6.76 18.40
C LYS A 95 5.53 -5.67 17.72
N GLY A 96 5.74 -4.43 18.15
CA GLY A 96 5.35 -3.26 17.39
C GLY A 96 6.39 -2.94 16.34
N GLY A 97 6.20 -1.84 15.66
CA GLY A 97 7.13 -1.38 14.62
C GLY A 97 6.44 -0.50 13.62
N GLU A 98 6.93 -0.52 12.39
CA GLU A 98 6.37 0.28 11.31
C GLU A 98 5.89 -0.58 10.15
N VAL A 99 4.75 -0.19 9.60
CA VAL A 99 4.20 -0.76 8.39
C VAL A 99 4.46 0.21 7.25
N TYR A 100 4.89 -0.31 6.11
CA TYR A 100 5.08 0.47 4.88
C TYR A 100 4.19 -0.09 3.78
N ALA A 101 3.64 0.79 2.98
CA ALA A 101 2.96 0.40 1.75
C ALA A 101 3.61 1.11 0.58
N LEU A 102 3.83 0.37 -0.50
CA LEU A 102 4.38 0.88 -1.75
C LEU A 102 3.39 0.55 -2.85
N ALA A 103 2.92 1.58 -3.57
CA ALA A 103 1.96 1.42 -4.65
C ALA A 103 2.54 1.90 -5.97
N TYR A 104 2.11 1.28 -7.07
CA TYR A 104 2.53 1.67 -8.40
C TYR A 104 1.35 2.08 -9.26
N CYS A 105 1.36 3.36 -9.67
CA CYS A 105 0.45 3.90 -10.67
C CYS A 105 1.13 3.81 -12.03
N ASN A 106 0.45 3.24 -13.04
CA ASN A 106 1.06 3.06 -14.35
C ASN A 106 1.39 4.36 -15.09
N ILE A 107 0.80 5.49 -14.66
CA ILE A 107 1.07 6.82 -15.23
C ILE A 107 2.01 7.64 -14.33
N HIS A 108 1.78 7.63 -13.01
CA HIS A 108 2.44 8.55 -12.09
C HIS A 108 3.48 7.92 -11.17
N GLY A 109 3.81 6.63 -11.37
CA GLY A 109 4.95 6.00 -10.72
C GLY A 109 4.71 5.47 -9.31
N LEU A 110 5.77 5.47 -8.51
CA LEU A 110 5.80 4.84 -7.20
C LEU A 110 5.44 5.82 -6.09
N TRP A 111 4.60 5.35 -5.16
CA TRP A 111 4.12 6.13 -4.02
C TRP A 111 4.18 5.30 -2.75
N GLU A 112 4.61 5.91 -1.66
CA GLU A 112 4.75 5.22 -0.39
C GLU A 112 4.05 5.93 0.74
N ASN A 113 3.77 5.19 1.80
CA ASN A 113 3.31 5.71 3.08
C ASN A 113 3.75 4.75 4.18
N SER A 114 3.73 5.23 5.41
CA SER A 114 4.05 4.41 6.57
C SER A 114 3.09 4.70 7.72
N ALA A 115 2.98 3.73 8.63
CA ALA A 115 2.18 3.86 9.83
C ALA A 115 2.85 3.09 10.96
N GLU A 116 2.77 3.61 12.17
CA GLU A 116 3.27 2.93 13.37
C GLU A 116 2.21 2.04 13.99
N ILE A 117 2.68 0.97 14.61
CA ILE A 117 1.83 0.07 15.40
C ILE A 117 2.05 0.36 16.89
#